data_b786c6606442e8a6dec464975bd8b968
#
_entry.id   b786c6606442e8a6dec464975bd8b968
#
_cell.length_a   1.000
_cell.length_b   1.000
_cell.length_c   1.000
_cell.angle_alpha   90.00
_cell.angle_beta   90.00
_cell.angle_gamma   90.00
#
_symmetry.space_group_name_H-M   'P 1'
#
loop_
_entity.id
_entity.type
_entity.pdbx_description
1 polymer ?
#
loop_
_entity_poly.entity_id
_entity_poly.type
_entity_poly.pdbx_seq_one_letter_code
_entity_poly.pdbx_strand_id
1 'polypeptide(L)'
;MLDPDGLVVGEGYHARCGGPHAEVHALAQAGGRARGGTILVTPEPCAHPGRTPPCVDVIIGAGIRRVVVAVKDPNPIASGGVERLRAEGIEVTEGVRSESGRILNRRWLRWVQDHRPWVTAKAAISLDGRIATRTGDSQWITGEASRSRGLELREEHDAILVGVGTVLADNPRLTRRLGLNPGDDVRRVILDSRLRTPNDAVVVQSDPEQTIVVHTSAAAREDRERLDAAGVERVELPADERDRVEIGSLLDYLGDLGIAALLVEGGAEIHGSFFDADAVDEIFFFVAPMIIGGEATVAVSGIGVATLEMARRYHFEEGHHHDDDLELQCVRPEDADVHGSD
;
A
#
# COMPACT_ATOMS: atom_id res chain seq x y z
N MET A 1 -14.02 -21.20 -8.20
CA MET A 1 -15.28 -21.97 -8.14
C MET A 1 -15.12 -23.28 -8.86
N LEU A 2 -15.33 -24.39 -8.17
CA LEU A 2 -15.27 -25.75 -8.73
C LEU A 2 -16.68 -26.33 -8.82
N ASP A 3 -17.00 -27.02 -9.89
CA ASP A 3 -18.24 -27.81 -9.98
C ASP A 3 -18.18 -29.10 -9.12
N PRO A 4 -19.26 -29.93 -9.06
CA PRO A 4 -19.26 -31.17 -8.29
C PRO A 4 -18.20 -32.20 -8.71
N ASP A 5 -17.71 -32.12 -9.95
CA ASP A 5 -16.67 -32.98 -10.50
C ASP A 5 -15.25 -32.46 -10.25
N GLY A 6 -15.13 -31.28 -9.63
CA GLY A 6 -13.85 -30.63 -9.29
C GLY A 6 -13.23 -29.81 -10.42
N LEU A 7 -13.96 -29.52 -11.50
CA LEU A 7 -13.49 -28.69 -12.59
C LEU A 7 -13.67 -27.20 -12.24
N VAL A 8 -12.71 -26.37 -12.60
CA VAL A 8 -12.82 -24.91 -12.47
C VAL A 8 -13.88 -24.41 -13.46
N VAL A 9 -14.92 -23.76 -12.93
CA VAL A 9 -16.07 -23.28 -13.71
C VAL A 9 -16.33 -21.80 -13.57
N GLY A 10 -15.61 -21.14 -12.67
CA GLY A 10 -15.69 -19.70 -12.47
C GLY A 10 -14.56 -19.19 -11.61
N GLU A 11 -14.09 -17.98 -11.94
CA GLU A 11 -13.05 -17.24 -11.22
C GLU A 11 -13.50 -15.79 -11.07
N GLY A 12 -13.00 -15.12 -10.05
CA GLY A 12 -13.32 -13.71 -9.81
C GLY A 12 -12.35 -13.06 -8.84
N TYR A 13 -12.25 -11.76 -8.96
CA TYR A 13 -11.52 -10.89 -8.04
C TYR A 13 -12.31 -9.60 -7.79
N HIS A 14 -12.02 -8.92 -6.69
CA HIS A 14 -12.62 -7.63 -6.37
C HIS A 14 -11.91 -6.54 -7.17
N ALA A 15 -12.53 -6.10 -8.26
CA ALA A 15 -11.90 -5.20 -9.22
C ALA A 15 -11.80 -3.74 -8.75
N ARG A 16 -12.74 -3.27 -7.91
CA ARG A 16 -12.77 -1.89 -7.40
C ARG A 16 -13.62 -1.78 -6.14
N CYS A 17 -13.25 -0.85 -5.26
CA CYS A 17 -14.02 -0.55 -4.04
C CYS A 17 -15.49 -0.20 -4.37
N GLY A 18 -16.43 -0.84 -3.64
CA GLY A 18 -17.87 -0.68 -3.86
C GLY A 18 -18.44 -1.47 -5.04
N GLY A 19 -17.60 -2.16 -5.81
CA GLY A 19 -18.01 -3.11 -6.84
C GLY A 19 -18.39 -4.48 -6.26
N PRO A 20 -18.85 -5.43 -7.12
CA PRO A 20 -19.13 -6.80 -6.72
C PRO A 20 -17.86 -7.47 -6.19
N HIS A 21 -17.99 -8.30 -5.14
CA HIS A 21 -16.91 -9.10 -4.60
C HIS A 21 -16.55 -10.26 -5.52
N ALA A 22 -15.39 -10.88 -5.29
CA ALA A 22 -14.83 -11.96 -6.08
C ALA A 22 -15.80 -13.14 -6.24
N GLU A 23 -16.51 -13.49 -5.16
CA GLU A 23 -17.50 -14.58 -5.14
C GLU A 23 -18.64 -14.35 -6.13
N VAL A 24 -19.10 -13.10 -6.24
CA VAL A 24 -20.20 -12.74 -7.17
C VAL A 24 -19.76 -12.94 -8.62
N HIS A 25 -18.53 -12.54 -8.95
CA HIS A 25 -17.97 -12.74 -10.29
C HIS A 25 -17.78 -14.22 -10.61
N ALA A 26 -17.19 -14.99 -9.69
CA ALA A 26 -16.95 -16.41 -9.87
C ALA A 26 -18.27 -17.19 -10.03
N LEU A 27 -19.29 -16.88 -9.23
CA LEU A 27 -20.61 -17.52 -9.31
C LEU A 27 -21.36 -17.12 -10.58
N ALA A 28 -21.28 -15.87 -11.01
CA ALA A 28 -21.86 -15.42 -12.27
C ALA A 28 -21.28 -16.15 -13.48
N GLN A 29 -19.95 -16.34 -13.50
CA GLN A 29 -19.27 -17.10 -14.55
C GLN A 29 -19.63 -18.60 -14.53
N ALA A 30 -19.72 -19.21 -13.34
CA ALA A 30 -20.08 -20.62 -13.18
C ALA A 30 -21.53 -20.90 -13.58
N GLY A 31 -22.46 -19.96 -13.34
CA GLY A 31 -23.88 -20.13 -13.61
C GLY A 31 -24.45 -21.38 -12.94
N GLY A 32 -25.26 -22.14 -13.66
CA GLY A 32 -25.90 -23.37 -13.14
C GLY A 32 -24.92 -24.47 -12.72
N ARG A 33 -23.66 -24.44 -13.18
CA ARG A 33 -22.63 -25.42 -12.81
C ARG A 33 -22.10 -25.23 -11.38
N ALA A 34 -22.39 -24.09 -10.74
CA ALA A 34 -22.03 -23.83 -9.36
C ALA A 34 -22.75 -24.74 -8.35
N ARG A 35 -23.99 -25.20 -8.69
CA ARG A 35 -24.82 -25.94 -7.78
C ARG A 35 -24.18 -27.27 -7.33
N GLY A 36 -24.11 -27.48 -6.01
CA GLY A 36 -23.47 -28.66 -5.40
C GLY A 36 -21.94 -28.64 -5.45
N GLY A 37 -21.35 -27.59 -5.99
CA GLY A 37 -19.90 -27.41 -6.12
C GLY A 37 -19.21 -26.84 -4.89
N THR A 38 -17.93 -26.46 -5.06
CA THR A 38 -17.07 -25.89 -4.01
C THR A 38 -16.59 -24.51 -4.43
N ILE A 39 -16.74 -23.50 -3.56
CA ILE A 39 -16.11 -22.18 -3.75
C ILE A 39 -14.88 -22.06 -2.83
N LEU A 40 -13.77 -21.57 -3.38
CA LEU A 40 -12.56 -21.26 -2.64
C LEU A 40 -12.43 -19.75 -2.59
N VAL A 41 -12.19 -19.20 -1.41
CA VAL A 41 -12.11 -17.75 -1.17
C VAL A 41 -10.89 -17.42 -0.32
N THR A 42 -10.27 -16.28 -0.59
CA THR A 42 -9.12 -15.81 0.20
C THR A 42 -9.56 -15.25 1.54
N PRO A 43 -10.33 -14.15 1.67
CA PRO A 43 -10.97 -13.80 2.93
C PRO A 43 -12.31 -14.49 3.09
N GLU A 44 -12.78 -14.56 4.33
CA GLU A 44 -14.10 -15.01 4.71
C GLU A 44 -15.20 -14.25 3.95
N PRO A 45 -16.23 -14.90 3.39
CA PRO A 45 -17.34 -14.23 2.73
C PRO A 45 -18.12 -13.34 3.70
N CYS A 46 -18.35 -12.09 3.34
CA CYS A 46 -19.03 -11.13 4.19
C CYS A 46 -20.48 -11.53 4.50
N ALA A 47 -20.90 -11.34 5.79
CA ALA A 47 -22.23 -11.65 6.28
C ALA A 47 -23.14 -10.43 6.44
N HIS A 48 -22.61 -9.21 6.30
CA HIS A 48 -23.34 -7.96 6.50
C HIS A 48 -23.69 -7.27 5.17
N PRO A 49 -24.79 -6.54 5.09
CA PRO A 49 -25.04 -5.63 3.97
C PRO A 49 -24.10 -4.43 4.05
N GLY A 50 -23.19 -4.31 3.10
CA GLY A 50 -22.29 -3.17 2.93
C GLY A 50 -22.73 -2.30 1.75
N ARG A 51 -21.75 -1.92 0.93
CA ARG A 51 -22.02 -1.27 -0.37
C ARG A 51 -22.60 -2.25 -1.40
N THR A 52 -22.43 -3.56 -1.14
CA THR A 52 -22.99 -4.67 -1.92
C THR A 52 -23.76 -5.61 -0.99
N PRO A 53 -24.69 -6.43 -1.55
CA PRO A 53 -25.33 -7.49 -0.78
C PRO A 53 -24.29 -8.47 -0.19
N PRO A 54 -24.59 -9.13 0.95
CA PRO A 54 -23.69 -10.10 1.56
C PRO A 54 -23.32 -11.23 0.62
N CYS A 55 -22.04 -11.59 0.53
CA CYS A 55 -21.58 -12.71 -0.29
C CYS A 55 -22.16 -14.04 0.17
N VAL A 56 -22.40 -14.21 1.47
CA VAL A 56 -23.07 -15.39 2.04
C VAL A 56 -24.42 -15.66 1.36
N ASP A 57 -25.24 -14.63 1.12
CA ASP A 57 -26.56 -14.79 0.50
C ASP A 57 -26.46 -15.30 -0.94
N VAL A 58 -25.48 -14.79 -1.68
CA VAL A 58 -25.23 -15.21 -3.07
C VAL A 58 -24.73 -16.67 -3.11
N ILE A 59 -23.86 -17.05 -2.19
CA ILE A 59 -23.33 -18.41 -2.06
C ILE A 59 -24.45 -19.40 -1.73
N ILE A 60 -25.31 -19.07 -0.74
CA ILE A 60 -26.47 -19.90 -0.35
C ILE A 60 -27.44 -20.04 -1.54
N GLY A 61 -27.80 -18.92 -2.17
CA GLY A 61 -28.70 -18.90 -3.33
C GLY A 61 -28.20 -19.71 -4.53
N ALA A 62 -26.88 -19.78 -4.73
CA ALA A 62 -26.27 -20.59 -5.78
C ALA A 62 -26.31 -22.10 -5.48
N GLY A 63 -26.65 -22.51 -4.25
CA GLY A 63 -26.73 -23.91 -3.84
C GLY A 63 -25.35 -24.57 -3.75
N ILE A 64 -24.36 -23.84 -3.27
CA ILE A 64 -23.00 -24.32 -3.02
C ILE A 64 -23.04 -25.37 -1.90
N ARG A 65 -22.29 -26.46 -2.05
CA ARG A 65 -22.17 -27.49 -1.03
C ARG A 65 -21.05 -27.23 -0.04
N ARG A 66 -19.93 -26.67 -0.51
CA ARG A 66 -18.72 -26.48 0.29
C ARG A 66 -18.07 -25.13 0.04
N VAL A 67 -17.60 -24.50 1.10
CA VAL A 67 -16.78 -23.28 1.06
C VAL A 67 -15.42 -23.56 1.70
N VAL A 68 -14.34 -23.15 1.05
CA VAL A 68 -12.98 -23.23 1.57
C VAL A 68 -12.47 -21.80 1.75
N VAL A 69 -12.11 -21.44 2.98
CA VAL A 69 -11.67 -20.10 3.36
C VAL A 69 -10.20 -20.16 3.76
N ALA A 70 -9.37 -19.29 3.17
CA ALA A 70 -7.97 -19.20 3.56
C ALA A 70 -7.80 -18.40 4.87
N VAL A 71 -8.40 -17.22 4.99
CA VAL A 71 -8.22 -16.31 6.14
C VAL A 71 -9.59 -15.83 6.64
N LYS A 72 -9.81 -15.87 7.95
CA LYS A 72 -10.96 -15.20 8.57
C LYS A 72 -10.92 -13.71 8.36
N ASP A 73 -12.09 -13.09 8.20
CA ASP A 73 -12.19 -11.64 8.18
C ASP A 73 -12.03 -11.10 9.62
N PRO A 74 -10.98 -10.32 9.91
CA PRO A 74 -10.77 -9.73 11.24
C PRO A 74 -11.73 -8.57 11.54
N ASN A 75 -12.46 -8.06 10.51
CA ASN A 75 -13.41 -6.98 10.68
C ASN A 75 -14.66 -7.47 11.42
N PRO A 76 -14.94 -7.01 12.66
CA PRO A 76 -16.10 -7.46 13.44
C PRO A 76 -17.44 -7.21 12.73
N ILE A 77 -17.50 -6.21 11.85
CA ILE A 77 -18.71 -5.86 11.08
C ILE A 77 -18.93 -6.86 9.94
N ALA A 78 -17.86 -7.32 9.30
CA ALA A 78 -17.92 -8.17 8.11
C ALA A 78 -17.91 -9.67 8.45
N SER A 79 -17.36 -10.04 9.61
CA SER A 79 -17.22 -11.42 10.08
C SER A 79 -18.58 -12.12 10.33
N GLY A 80 -18.53 -13.43 10.56
CA GLY A 80 -19.70 -14.25 10.83
C GLY A 80 -20.25 -14.96 9.59
N GLY A 81 -19.56 -14.85 8.46
CA GLY A 81 -19.92 -15.54 7.23
C GLY A 81 -19.79 -17.04 7.33
N VAL A 82 -18.74 -17.51 7.96
CA VAL A 82 -18.48 -18.95 8.21
C VAL A 82 -19.59 -19.55 9.06
N GLU A 83 -19.94 -18.92 10.18
CA GLU A 83 -20.98 -19.39 11.09
C GLU A 83 -22.33 -19.44 10.38
N ARG A 84 -22.66 -18.44 9.58
CA ARG A 84 -23.92 -18.37 8.84
C ARG A 84 -23.99 -19.46 7.75
N LEU A 85 -22.91 -19.70 6.99
CA LEU A 85 -22.84 -20.75 6.00
C LEU A 85 -23.03 -22.14 6.63
N ARG A 86 -22.39 -22.39 7.79
CA ARG A 86 -22.57 -23.63 8.55
C ARG A 86 -24.00 -23.83 9.04
N ALA A 87 -24.65 -22.76 9.50
CA ALA A 87 -26.07 -22.80 9.95
C ALA A 87 -27.02 -23.19 8.81
N GLU A 88 -26.67 -22.86 7.56
CA GLU A 88 -27.42 -23.23 6.35
C GLU A 88 -27.03 -24.61 5.80
N GLY A 89 -26.21 -25.39 6.55
CA GLY A 89 -25.82 -26.76 6.18
C GLY A 89 -24.71 -26.86 5.13
N ILE A 90 -24.01 -25.75 4.85
CA ILE A 90 -22.87 -25.73 3.93
C ILE A 90 -21.62 -26.18 4.69
N GLU A 91 -20.86 -27.10 4.11
CA GLU A 91 -19.56 -27.52 4.65
C GLU A 91 -18.55 -26.38 4.53
N VAL A 92 -17.90 -25.97 5.66
CA VAL A 92 -16.88 -24.92 5.63
C VAL A 92 -15.57 -25.43 6.21
N THR A 93 -14.53 -25.36 5.40
CA THR A 93 -13.13 -25.63 5.79
C THR A 93 -12.37 -24.31 5.85
N GLU A 94 -11.72 -24.03 6.99
CA GLU A 94 -10.98 -22.82 7.24
C GLU A 94 -9.48 -23.07 7.32
N GLY A 95 -8.67 -22.02 7.08
CA GLY A 95 -7.22 -22.04 7.29
C GLY A 95 -6.42 -22.69 6.15
N VAL A 96 -7.06 -23.03 5.03
CA VAL A 96 -6.35 -23.63 3.90
C VAL A 96 -5.48 -22.59 3.22
N ARG A 97 -4.15 -22.81 3.23
CA ARG A 97 -3.15 -21.83 2.77
C ARG A 97 -3.29 -20.46 3.45
N SER A 98 -3.53 -20.46 4.76
CA SER A 98 -3.81 -19.24 5.52
C SER A 98 -2.67 -18.23 5.45
N GLU A 99 -1.43 -18.67 5.40
CA GLU A 99 -0.25 -17.83 5.27
C GLU A 99 -0.22 -17.11 3.92
N SER A 100 -0.31 -17.85 2.81
CA SER A 100 -0.42 -17.24 1.47
C SER A 100 -1.61 -16.29 1.37
N GLY A 101 -2.74 -16.62 2.03
CA GLY A 101 -3.91 -15.75 2.11
C GLY A 101 -3.66 -14.45 2.87
N ARG A 102 -2.87 -14.49 3.97
CA ARG A 102 -2.47 -13.28 4.70
C ARG A 102 -1.54 -12.40 3.89
N ILE A 103 -0.52 -12.99 3.27
CA ILE A 103 0.44 -12.25 2.42
C ILE A 103 -0.30 -11.53 1.30
N LEU A 104 -1.20 -12.23 0.60
CA LEU A 104 -2.01 -11.64 -0.48
C LEU A 104 -2.85 -10.44 -0.01
N ASN A 105 -3.34 -10.48 1.23
CA ASN A 105 -4.24 -9.47 1.79
C ASN A 105 -3.59 -8.58 2.86
N ARG A 106 -2.26 -8.63 3.05
CA ARG A 106 -1.54 -7.99 4.18
C ARG A 106 -1.82 -6.49 4.31
N ARG A 107 -1.91 -5.76 3.20
CA ARG A 107 -2.21 -4.32 3.17
C ARG A 107 -3.61 -4.03 3.75
N TRP A 108 -4.61 -4.76 3.29
CA TRP A 108 -5.98 -4.65 3.78
C TRP A 108 -6.12 -5.13 5.23
N LEU A 109 -5.47 -6.26 5.58
CA LEU A 109 -5.47 -6.80 6.95
C LEU A 109 -4.88 -5.81 7.93
N ARG A 110 -3.77 -5.16 7.60
CA ARG A 110 -3.14 -4.11 8.41
C ARG A 110 -4.10 -2.97 8.67
N TRP A 111 -4.72 -2.44 7.63
CA TRP A 111 -5.68 -1.36 7.76
C TRP A 111 -6.91 -1.72 8.60
N VAL A 112 -7.47 -2.91 8.40
CA VAL A 112 -8.63 -3.36 9.18
C VAL A 112 -8.31 -3.56 10.66
N GLN A 113 -7.12 -4.07 10.99
CA GLN A 113 -6.72 -4.39 12.36
C GLN A 113 -6.24 -3.16 13.13
N ASP A 114 -5.43 -2.33 12.52
CA ASP A 114 -4.71 -1.24 13.18
C ASP A 114 -5.22 0.16 12.83
N HIS A 115 -6.14 0.26 11.87
CA HIS A 115 -6.62 1.53 11.29
C HIS A 115 -5.49 2.42 10.74
N ARG A 116 -4.43 1.79 10.25
CA ARG A 116 -3.26 2.44 9.65
C ARG A 116 -2.93 1.81 8.31
N PRO A 117 -2.40 2.59 7.33
CA PRO A 117 -1.95 2.02 6.08
C PRO A 117 -0.76 1.09 6.26
N TRP A 118 -0.67 0.09 5.40
CA TRP A 118 0.58 -0.60 5.11
C TRP A 118 1.55 0.35 4.43
N VAL A 119 2.75 0.50 4.97
CA VAL A 119 3.75 1.46 4.50
C VAL A 119 4.84 0.76 3.70
N THR A 120 4.93 1.08 2.42
CA THR A 120 5.98 0.61 1.52
C THR A 120 6.98 1.74 1.27
N ALA A 121 8.24 1.57 1.69
CA ALA A 121 9.33 2.48 1.37
C ALA A 121 9.99 2.07 0.04
N LYS A 122 10.03 3.00 -0.95
CA LYS A 122 10.64 2.75 -2.25
C LYS A 122 11.78 3.73 -2.54
N ALA A 123 12.94 3.22 -2.93
CA ALA A 123 14.05 4.05 -3.36
C ALA A 123 14.78 3.47 -4.58
N ALA A 124 15.27 4.36 -5.46
CA ALA A 124 16.27 4.03 -6.47
C ALA A 124 17.63 4.49 -5.93
N ILE A 125 18.59 3.58 -5.81
CA ILE A 125 19.86 3.81 -5.14
C ILE A 125 21.04 3.32 -5.98
N SER A 126 22.19 3.93 -5.80
CA SER A 126 23.45 3.38 -6.27
C SER A 126 23.87 2.18 -5.42
N LEU A 127 24.85 1.39 -5.86
CA LEU A 127 25.38 0.25 -5.13
C LEU A 127 25.96 0.62 -3.74
N ASP A 128 26.41 1.86 -3.58
CA ASP A 128 26.86 2.44 -2.30
C ASP A 128 25.76 3.20 -1.54
N GLY A 129 24.47 2.98 -1.89
CA GLY A 129 23.30 3.46 -1.14
C GLY A 129 22.98 4.95 -1.27
N ARG A 130 23.31 5.57 -2.41
CA ARG A 130 23.06 7.01 -2.66
C ARG A 130 21.86 7.22 -3.55
N ILE A 131 21.10 8.30 -3.30
CA ILE A 131 19.93 8.72 -4.12
C ILE A 131 20.19 9.98 -4.94
N ALA A 132 21.30 10.66 -4.73
CA ALA A 132 21.74 11.81 -5.51
C ALA A 132 23.24 12.04 -5.34
N THR A 133 23.85 12.75 -6.28
CA THR A 133 25.24 13.20 -6.17
C THR A 133 25.39 14.31 -5.11
N ARG A 134 26.62 14.70 -4.79
CA ARG A 134 26.91 15.83 -3.88
C ARG A 134 26.29 17.15 -4.34
N THR A 135 26.06 17.33 -5.63
CA THR A 135 25.43 18.54 -6.22
C THR A 135 23.93 18.43 -6.40
N GLY A 136 23.32 17.30 -6.00
CA GLY A 136 21.87 17.06 -6.09
C GLY A 136 21.40 16.44 -7.40
N ASP A 137 22.31 16.07 -8.32
CA ASP A 137 21.91 15.35 -9.53
C ASP A 137 21.49 13.92 -9.18
N SER A 138 20.25 13.56 -9.54
CA SER A 138 19.59 12.30 -9.20
C SER A 138 18.99 11.55 -10.40
N GLN A 139 19.03 12.11 -11.59
CA GLN A 139 18.34 11.57 -12.77
C GLN A 139 19.31 11.15 -13.88
N TRP A 140 19.44 9.82 -14.24
CA TRP A 140 18.70 8.70 -13.65
C TRP A 140 19.70 7.75 -13.00
N ILE A 141 19.43 7.32 -11.77
CA ILE A 141 20.26 6.31 -11.08
C ILE A 141 19.97 4.94 -11.66
N THR A 142 18.70 4.58 -11.83
CA THR A 142 18.25 3.28 -12.33
C THR A 142 17.75 3.33 -13.76
N GLY A 143 17.77 2.19 -14.44
CA GLY A 143 17.34 2.01 -15.81
C GLY A 143 15.83 2.16 -16.03
N GLU A 144 15.39 2.06 -17.29
CA GLU A 144 13.99 2.25 -17.66
C GLU A 144 13.09 1.14 -17.11
N ALA A 145 13.56 -0.12 -17.10
CA ALA A 145 12.82 -1.24 -16.56
C ALA A 145 12.50 -1.06 -15.07
N SER A 146 13.47 -0.65 -14.25
CA SER A 146 13.26 -0.33 -12.83
C SER A 146 12.29 0.83 -12.63
N ARG A 147 12.36 1.88 -13.46
CA ARG A 147 11.41 3.00 -13.40
C ARG A 147 9.98 2.57 -13.78
N SER A 148 9.85 1.68 -14.77
CA SER A 148 8.55 1.10 -15.14
C SER A 148 7.95 0.29 -13.98
N ARG A 149 8.75 -0.54 -13.31
CA ARG A 149 8.32 -1.26 -12.09
C ARG A 149 7.90 -0.29 -10.97
N GLY A 150 8.61 0.82 -10.81
CA GLY A 150 8.21 1.89 -9.88
C GLY A 150 6.84 2.51 -10.20
N LEU A 151 6.44 2.57 -11.48
CA LEU A 151 5.08 3.00 -11.87
C LEU A 151 4.04 1.93 -11.53
N GLU A 152 4.36 0.64 -11.64
CA GLU A 152 3.46 -0.45 -11.21
C GLU A 152 3.20 -0.38 -9.70
N LEU A 153 4.24 -0.11 -8.89
CA LEU A 153 4.04 0.10 -7.45
C LEU A 153 3.04 1.23 -7.15
N ARG A 154 3.01 2.29 -7.96
CA ARG A 154 2.01 3.36 -7.79
C ARG A 154 0.58 2.89 -8.09
N GLU A 155 0.41 1.97 -9.04
CA GLU A 155 -0.90 1.37 -9.31
C GLU A 155 -1.39 0.49 -8.16
N GLU A 156 -0.48 -0.07 -7.38
CA GLU A 156 -0.76 -0.99 -6.27
C GLU A 156 -1.08 -0.27 -4.94
N HIS A 157 -0.91 1.06 -4.85
CA HIS A 157 -1.06 1.83 -3.61
C HIS A 157 -2.15 2.90 -3.72
N ASP A 158 -2.84 3.18 -2.61
CA ASP A 158 -3.91 4.18 -2.52
C ASP A 158 -3.37 5.61 -2.45
N ALA A 159 -2.17 5.77 -1.89
CA ALA A 159 -1.51 7.06 -1.76
C ALA A 159 -0.02 6.98 -2.04
N ILE A 160 0.54 8.08 -2.58
CA ILE A 160 1.98 8.29 -2.81
C ILE A 160 2.42 9.45 -1.94
N LEU A 161 3.46 9.24 -1.13
CA LEU A 161 3.98 10.24 -0.22
C LEU A 161 5.41 10.63 -0.58
N VAL A 162 5.66 11.95 -0.59
CA VAL A 162 7.00 12.55 -0.67
C VAL A 162 7.15 13.70 0.32
N GLY A 163 8.38 14.09 0.60
CA GLY A 163 8.66 15.35 1.29
C GLY A 163 8.67 16.55 0.36
N VAL A 164 8.47 17.74 0.91
CA VAL A 164 8.55 19.01 0.16
C VAL A 164 9.90 19.18 -0.55
N GLY A 165 10.99 18.63 -0.01
CA GLY A 165 12.30 18.64 -0.68
C GLY A 165 12.26 18.01 -2.08
N THR A 166 11.55 16.91 -2.25
CA THR A 166 11.34 16.25 -3.54
C THR A 166 10.48 17.12 -4.47
N VAL A 167 9.44 17.77 -3.94
CA VAL A 167 8.61 18.70 -4.73
C VAL A 167 9.44 19.86 -5.27
N LEU A 168 10.31 20.46 -4.43
CA LEU A 168 11.16 21.58 -4.79
C LEU A 168 12.28 21.21 -5.78
N ALA A 169 12.82 19.98 -5.67
CA ALA A 169 13.91 19.51 -6.53
C ALA A 169 13.41 19.00 -7.89
N ASP A 170 12.36 18.19 -7.91
CA ASP A 170 11.96 17.39 -9.08
C ASP A 170 10.63 17.84 -9.70
N ASN A 171 9.83 18.65 -9.00
CA ASN A 171 8.48 19.07 -9.38
C ASN A 171 7.64 17.88 -9.93
N PRO A 172 7.48 16.80 -9.17
CA PRO A 172 6.92 15.55 -9.66
C PRO A 172 5.39 15.64 -9.84
N ARG A 173 4.84 14.77 -10.70
CA ARG A 173 3.38 14.65 -10.87
C ARG A 173 2.73 13.72 -9.85
N LEU A 174 3.44 12.70 -9.37
CA LEU A 174 2.96 11.68 -8.43
C LEU A 174 1.62 11.05 -8.87
N THR A 175 1.53 10.64 -10.11
CA THR A 175 0.33 10.06 -10.71
C THR A 175 0.52 8.61 -11.09
N ARG A 176 -0.57 7.84 -11.11
CA ARG A 176 -0.66 6.57 -11.84
C ARG A 176 -0.60 6.85 -13.34
N ARG A 177 0.05 5.97 -14.12
CA ARG A 177 0.27 6.22 -15.55
C ARG A 177 0.02 5.00 -16.42
N LEU A 178 -0.19 3.83 -15.83
CA LEU A 178 -0.38 2.59 -16.57
C LEU A 178 -1.85 2.31 -16.88
N GLY A 179 -2.77 3.00 -16.21
CA GLY A 179 -4.21 2.87 -16.42
C GLY A 179 -4.76 1.50 -15.99
N LEU A 180 -4.06 0.82 -15.08
CA LEU A 180 -4.49 -0.49 -14.57
C LEU A 180 -5.69 -0.36 -13.62
N ASN A 181 -5.86 0.81 -12.99
CA ASN A 181 -6.96 1.13 -12.09
C ASN A 181 -7.71 2.39 -12.57
N PRO A 182 -8.45 2.32 -13.69
CA PRO A 182 -9.17 3.47 -14.22
C PRO A 182 -10.30 3.89 -13.27
N GLY A 183 -10.31 5.17 -12.91
CA GLY A 183 -11.35 5.77 -12.06
C GLY A 183 -11.07 5.77 -10.55
N ASP A 184 -9.93 5.23 -10.13
CA ASP A 184 -9.42 5.39 -8.77
C ASP A 184 -8.19 6.31 -8.81
N ASP A 185 -8.39 7.59 -8.46
CA ASP A 185 -7.29 8.54 -8.38
C ASP A 185 -6.43 8.25 -7.16
N VAL A 186 -5.12 8.26 -7.35
CA VAL A 186 -4.17 8.09 -6.25
C VAL A 186 -4.07 9.39 -5.44
N ARG A 187 -4.15 9.30 -4.13
CA ARG A 187 -3.92 10.45 -3.24
C ARG A 187 -2.43 10.80 -3.21
N ARG A 188 -2.11 12.08 -3.31
CA ARG A 188 -0.74 12.60 -3.22
C ARG A 188 -0.55 13.27 -1.87
N VAL A 189 0.39 12.77 -1.08
CA VAL A 189 0.66 13.27 0.27
C VAL A 189 2.02 13.96 0.28
N ILE A 190 2.04 15.24 0.64
CA ILE A 190 3.27 16.04 0.71
C ILE A 190 3.53 16.37 2.18
N LEU A 191 4.63 15.87 2.75
CA LEU A 191 5.07 16.30 4.08
C LEU A 191 5.82 17.61 3.98
N ASP A 192 5.22 18.66 4.48
CA ASP A 192 5.74 20.05 4.42
C ASP A 192 5.42 20.82 5.71
N SER A 193 6.16 20.57 6.75
CA SER A 193 5.92 21.14 8.09
C SER A 193 5.70 22.66 8.10
N ARG A 194 6.19 23.41 7.11
CA ARG A 194 6.14 24.88 7.03
C ARG A 194 5.42 25.42 5.78
N LEU A 195 4.77 24.56 5.00
CA LEU A 195 4.04 24.93 3.78
C LEU A 195 4.88 25.67 2.72
N ARG A 196 6.10 25.17 2.46
CA ARG A 196 7.00 25.70 1.43
C ARG A 196 6.65 25.25 0.01
N THR A 197 5.69 24.36 -0.15
CA THR A 197 5.22 23.85 -1.45
C THR A 197 4.77 25.02 -2.33
N PRO A 198 5.38 25.23 -3.52
CA PRO A 198 5.03 26.34 -4.39
C PRO A 198 3.64 26.18 -5.02
N ASN A 199 2.95 27.31 -5.28
CA ASN A 199 1.65 27.26 -5.96
C ASN A 199 1.73 26.75 -7.40
N ASP A 200 2.87 26.95 -8.07
CA ASP A 200 3.14 26.51 -9.43
C ASP A 200 3.68 25.07 -9.52
N ALA A 201 3.82 24.38 -8.37
CA ALA A 201 4.17 22.96 -8.37
C ALA A 201 3.11 22.13 -9.10
N VAL A 202 3.55 21.16 -9.90
CA VAL A 202 2.66 20.30 -10.69
C VAL A 202 1.62 19.59 -9.81
N VAL A 203 1.99 19.18 -8.60
CA VAL A 203 1.08 18.53 -7.63
C VAL A 203 -0.01 19.47 -7.11
N VAL A 204 0.18 20.80 -7.21
CA VAL A 204 -0.79 21.84 -6.82
C VAL A 204 -1.66 22.23 -8.03
N GLN A 205 -1.08 22.27 -9.23
CA GLN A 205 -1.75 22.72 -10.44
C GLN A 205 -2.61 21.65 -11.13
N SER A 206 -2.23 20.38 -10.98
CA SER A 206 -2.99 19.27 -11.58
C SER A 206 -3.78 18.53 -10.50
N ASP A 207 -5.10 18.51 -10.64
CA ASP A 207 -6.03 17.81 -9.74
C ASP A 207 -5.74 18.10 -8.25
N PRO A 208 -5.78 19.39 -7.82
CA PRO A 208 -5.38 19.82 -6.47
C PRO A 208 -6.16 19.08 -5.36
N GLU A 209 -7.41 18.67 -5.63
CA GLU A 209 -8.25 17.90 -4.72
C GLU A 209 -7.70 16.50 -4.40
N GLN A 210 -6.77 15.98 -5.21
CA GLN A 210 -6.06 14.73 -4.93
C GLN A 210 -4.81 14.94 -4.07
N THR A 211 -4.45 16.19 -3.79
CA THR A 211 -3.23 16.52 -3.05
C THR A 211 -3.55 16.94 -1.63
N ILE A 212 -2.90 16.28 -0.67
CA ILE A 212 -2.94 16.61 0.75
C ILE A 212 -1.56 17.12 1.15
N VAL A 213 -1.48 18.38 1.62
CA VAL A 213 -0.24 18.93 2.20
C VAL A 213 -0.35 18.87 3.71
N VAL A 214 0.50 18.06 4.33
CA VAL A 214 0.52 17.86 5.78
C VAL A 214 1.57 18.77 6.40
N HIS A 215 1.14 19.58 7.36
CA HIS A 215 2.00 20.56 8.01
C HIS A 215 1.86 20.55 9.54
N THR A 216 2.73 21.29 10.22
CA THR A 216 2.66 21.50 11.66
C THR A 216 2.17 22.92 11.99
N SER A 217 2.00 23.22 13.27
CA SER A 217 1.67 24.58 13.74
C SER A 217 2.74 25.62 13.38
N ALA A 218 3.95 25.20 12.99
CA ALA A 218 5.05 26.08 12.56
C ALA A 218 4.81 26.76 11.19
N ALA A 219 3.80 26.34 10.43
CA ALA A 219 3.43 26.96 9.16
C ALA A 219 2.88 28.38 9.37
N ALA A 220 3.36 29.34 8.56
CA ALA A 220 2.89 30.72 8.62
C ALA A 220 1.44 30.84 8.13
N ARG A 221 0.71 31.85 8.64
CA ARG A 221 -0.68 32.09 8.25
C ARG A 221 -0.82 32.39 6.75
N GLU A 222 0.07 33.16 6.21
CA GLU A 222 0.09 33.56 4.80
C GLU A 222 0.25 32.34 3.89
N ASP A 223 1.09 31.36 4.29
CA ASP A 223 1.30 30.13 3.53
C ASP A 223 0.07 29.19 3.59
N ARG A 224 -0.64 29.19 4.73
CA ARG A 224 -1.93 28.47 4.85
C ARG A 224 -2.97 29.06 3.89
N GLU A 225 -3.17 30.40 3.93
CA GLU A 225 -4.12 31.11 3.07
C GLU A 225 -3.76 30.96 1.57
N ARG A 226 -2.48 30.88 1.25
CA ARG A 226 -1.96 30.69 -0.10
C ARG A 226 -2.33 29.33 -0.68
N LEU A 227 -2.17 28.24 0.07
CA LEU A 227 -2.51 26.90 -0.37
C LEU A 227 -4.03 26.66 -0.37
N ASP A 228 -4.77 27.24 0.59
CA ASP A 228 -6.25 27.19 0.59
C ASP A 228 -6.82 27.82 -0.69
N ALA A 229 -6.25 28.97 -1.13
CA ALA A 229 -6.63 29.62 -2.36
C ALA A 229 -6.30 28.80 -3.62
N ALA A 230 -5.33 27.91 -3.56
CA ALA A 230 -5.00 26.98 -4.64
C ALA A 230 -5.90 25.74 -4.71
N GLY A 231 -6.81 25.55 -3.74
CA GLY A 231 -7.73 24.41 -3.70
C GLY A 231 -7.11 23.08 -3.24
N VAL A 232 -5.93 23.15 -2.62
CA VAL A 232 -5.24 21.98 -2.06
C VAL A 232 -5.76 21.70 -0.66
N GLU A 233 -6.04 20.44 -0.37
CA GLU A 233 -6.35 20.00 0.99
C GLU A 233 -5.09 20.15 1.85
N ARG A 234 -5.18 20.82 2.98
CA ARG A 234 -4.09 20.89 3.95
C ARG A 234 -4.55 20.43 5.33
N VAL A 235 -3.65 19.77 6.02
CA VAL A 235 -3.92 19.19 7.34
C VAL A 235 -2.80 19.58 8.30
N GLU A 236 -3.18 20.13 9.47
CA GLU A 236 -2.26 20.39 10.55
C GLU A 236 -2.22 19.17 11.48
N LEU A 237 -1.02 18.58 11.63
CA LEU A 237 -0.77 17.49 12.54
C LEU A 237 0.29 17.88 13.59
N PRO A 238 0.38 17.13 14.70
CA PRO A 238 1.44 17.32 15.71
C PRO A 238 2.84 17.29 15.11
N ALA A 239 3.76 18.00 15.75
CA ALA A 239 5.18 17.97 15.41
C ALA A 239 5.93 16.96 16.28
N ASP A 240 6.95 16.31 15.71
CA ASP A 240 7.96 15.54 16.44
C ASP A 240 8.96 16.50 17.16
N GLU A 241 9.92 15.91 17.89
CA GLU A 241 10.97 16.66 18.60
C GLU A 241 11.89 17.50 17.69
N ARG A 242 11.78 17.34 16.38
CA ARG A 242 12.54 18.08 15.36
C ARG A 242 11.68 19.07 14.58
N ASP A 243 10.52 19.46 15.10
CA ASP A 243 9.55 20.35 14.43
C ASP A 243 9.05 19.81 13.07
N ARG A 244 9.04 18.49 12.86
CA ARG A 244 8.49 17.84 11.66
C ARG A 244 7.18 17.16 11.99
N VAL A 245 6.40 16.85 10.95
CA VAL A 245 5.16 16.09 11.11
C VAL A 245 5.42 14.77 11.83
N GLU A 246 4.70 14.49 12.90
CA GLU A 246 4.76 13.25 13.66
C GLU A 246 4.15 12.10 12.85
N ILE A 247 4.94 11.03 12.60
CA ILE A 247 4.57 9.96 11.67
C ILE A 247 3.39 9.12 12.17
N GLY A 248 3.29 8.88 13.49
CA GLY A 248 2.16 8.13 14.07
C GLY A 248 0.83 8.82 13.78
N SER A 249 0.73 10.12 14.08
CA SER A 249 -0.47 10.94 13.80
C SER A 249 -0.80 11.01 12.30
N LEU A 250 0.23 11.04 11.45
CA LEU A 250 0.04 10.96 10.01
C LEU A 250 -0.63 9.65 9.59
N LEU A 251 -0.11 8.52 10.09
CA LEU A 251 -0.65 7.20 9.73
C LEU A 251 -2.07 7.00 10.25
N ASP A 252 -2.38 7.50 11.45
CA ASP A 252 -3.74 7.49 11.99
C ASP A 252 -4.69 8.29 11.09
N TYR A 253 -4.29 9.52 10.71
CA TYR A 253 -5.08 10.36 9.81
C TYR A 253 -5.32 9.70 8.43
N LEU A 254 -4.28 9.11 7.83
CA LEU A 254 -4.41 8.44 6.54
C LEU A 254 -5.28 7.18 6.64
N GLY A 255 -5.20 6.45 7.74
CA GLY A 255 -6.07 5.30 8.02
C GLY A 255 -7.55 5.69 8.14
N ASP A 256 -7.85 6.81 8.80
CA ASP A 256 -9.20 7.38 8.91
C ASP A 256 -9.77 7.80 7.55
N LEU A 257 -8.92 8.22 6.60
CA LEU A 257 -9.31 8.48 5.22
C LEU A 257 -9.56 7.19 4.39
N GLY A 258 -9.33 6.02 4.96
CA GLY A 258 -9.50 4.73 4.29
C GLY A 258 -8.33 4.35 3.38
N ILE A 259 -7.17 4.96 3.54
CA ILE A 259 -5.94 4.60 2.82
C ILE A 259 -5.38 3.34 3.46
N ALA A 260 -5.41 2.23 2.73
CA ALA A 260 -4.92 0.93 3.19
C ALA A 260 -3.45 0.67 2.78
N ALA A 261 -2.97 1.32 1.72
CA ALA A 261 -1.62 1.16 1.20
C ALA A 261 -0.96 2.52 0.88
N LEU A 262 0.16 2.80 1.52
CA LEU A 262 0.93 4.03 1.37
C LEU A 262 2.30 3.75 0.74
N LEU A 263 2.58 4.33 -0.44
CA LEU A 263 3.90 4.30 -1.07
C LEU A 263 4.71 5.55 -0.67
N VAL A 264 5.78 5.37 0.07
CA VAL A 264 6.73 6.44 0.42
C VAL A 264 7.87 6.45 -0.60
N GLU A 265 7.85 7.43 -1.51
CA GLU A 265 8.86 7.54 -2.58
C GLU A 265 10.00 8.50 -2.25
N GLY A 266 10.00 9.04 -1.06
CA GLY A 266 11.14 9.60 -0.62
C GLY A 266 11.38 11.06 -0.31
N GLY A 267 12.60 11.34 -0.48
CA GLY A 267 13.75 11.90 0.03
C GLY A 267 14.30 11.23 1.31
N ALA A 268 15.60 11.38 1.46
CA ALA A 268 16.35 10.77 2.55
C ALA A 268 15.77 11.03 3.95
N GLU A 269 15.35 12.28 4.21
CA GLU A 269 14.78 12.67 5.50
C GLU A 269 13.41 12.04 5.76
N ILE A 270 12.60 11.88 4.72
CA ILE A 270 11.28 11.22 4.83
C ILE A 270 11.49 9.75 5.15
N HIS A 271 12.30 9.04 4.38
CA HIS A 271 12.64 7.66 4.72
C HIS A 271 13.19 7.55 6.15
N GLY A 272 14.13 8.45 6.52
CA GLY A 272 14.66 8.49 7.89
C GLY A 272 13.58 8.66 8.95
N SER A 273 12.61 9.57 8.75
CA SER A 273 11.49 9.76 9.70
C SER A 273 10.63 8.52 9.85
N PHE A 274 10.30 7.84 8.73
CA PHE A 274 9.50 6.61 8.77
C PHE A 274 10.27 5.44 9.42
N PHE A 275 11.56 5.29 9.13
CA PHE A 275 12.40 4.28 9.79
C PHE A 275 12.64 4.59 11.28
N ASP A 276 12.89 5.85 11.65
CA ASP A 276 13.04 6.26 13.06
C ASP A 276 11.77 5.99 13.85
N ALA A 277 10.58 6.20 13.26
CA ALA A 277 9.28 5.92 13.86
C ALA A 277 8.87 4.43 13.85
N ASP A 278 9.73 3.57 13.31
CA ASP A 278 9.42 2.13 13.12
C ASP A 278 8.12 1.89 12.33
N ALA A 279 7.91 2.66 11.28
CA ALA A 279 6.65 2.76 10.54
C ALA A 279 6.73 2.20 9.11
N VAL A 280 7.78 1.47 8.76
CA VAL A 280 7.93 0.86 7.43
C VAL A 280 7.63 -0.63 7.54
N ASP A 281 6.67 -1.12 6.76
CA ASP A 281 6.28 -2.54 6.72
C ASP A 281 6.99 -3.28 5.60
N GLU A 282 7.23 -2.60 4.47
CA GLU A 282 7.80 -3.19 3.26
C GLU A 282 8.81 -2.24 2.60
N ILE A 283 9.84 -2.79 1.99
CA ILE A 283 10.89 -2.05 1.31
C ILE A 283 11.01 -2.55 -0.12
N PHE A 284 11.04 -1.62 -1.08
CA PHE A 284 11.44 -1.85 -2.47
C PHE A 284 12.63 -0.96 -2.82
N PHE A 285 13.83 -1.52 -2.80
CA PHE A 285 15.02 -0.80 -3.21
C PHE A 285 15.50 -1.30 -4.57
N PHE A 286 15.60 -0.37 -5.53
CA PHE A 286 16.18 -0.62 -6.85
C PHE A 286 17.63 -0.18 -6.81
N VAL A 287 18.54 -1.14 -6.91
CA VAL A 287 19.99 -0.93 -6.76
C VAL A 287 20.64 -0.95 -8.14
N ALA A 288 21.15 0.21 -8.57
CA ALA A 288 21.90 0.32 -9.80
C ALA A 288 23.39 -0.05 -9.58
N PRO A 289 24.05 -0.71 -10.54
CA PRO A 289 25.45 -1.12 -10.44
C PRO A 289 26.43 0.06 -10.67
N MET A 290 26.22 1.15 -9.91
CA MET A 290 27.08 2.34 -9.97
C MET A 290 27.49 2.78 -8.58
N ILE A 291 28.61 3.51 -8.48
CA ILE A 291 29.14 4.12 -7.27
C ILE A 291 29.09 5.64 -7.43
N ILE A 292 28.42 6.33 -6.51
CA ILE A 292 28.37 7.79 -6.47
C ILE A 292 29.43 8.33 -5.49
N GLY A 293 29.57 7.72 -4.31
CA GLY A 293 30.60 8.03 -3.34
C GLY A 293 30.46 9.39 -2.62
N GLY A 294 31.48 9.71 -1.83
CA GLY A 294 31.64 11.00 -1.16
C GLY A 294 30.51 11.39 -0.21
N GLU A 295 30.27 12.72 -0.07
CA GLU A 295 29.19 13.30 0.73
C GLU A 295 27.86 13.40 -0.03
N ALA A 296 27.60 12.41 -0.88
CA ALA A 296 26.35 12.29 -1.64
C ALA A 296 25.17 11.93 -0.74
N THR A 297 23.95 12.28 -1.17
CA THR A 297 22.73 12.04 -0.38
C THR A 297 22.46 10.55 -0.21
N VAL A 298 22.34 10.10 1.03
CA VAL A 298 22.01 8.69 1.38
C VAL A 298 20.53 8.37 1.12
N ALA A 299 20.19 7.11 0.97
CA ALA A 299 18.80 6.68 0.80
C ALA A 299 17.95 6.91 2.06
N VAL A 300 18.54 6.69 3.22
CA VAL A 300 17.90 6.80 4.53
C VAL A 300 18.77 7.68 5.43
N SER A 301 18.27 8.84 5.84
CA SER A 301 18.88 9.68 6.87
C SER A 301 18.13 9.49 8.21
N GLY A 302 18.10 10.49 9.06
CA GLY A 302 17.36 10.40 10.32
C GLY A 302 18.28 10.37 11.52
N ILE A 303 17.79 9.84 12.66
CA ILE A 303 18.58 9.68 13.89
C ILE A 303 19.48 8.43 13.77
N GLY A 304 18.94 7.40 13.14
CA GLY A 304 19.59 6.10 13.07
C GLY A 304 19.67 5.40 14.43
N VAL A 305 20.47 4.35 14.50
CA VAL A 305 20.60 3.51 15.70
C VAL A 305 22.02 3.57 16.27
N ALA A 306 22.14 3.48 17.59
CA ALA A 306 23.44 3.56 18.26
C ALA A 306 24.22 2.24 18.21
N THR A 307 23.55 1.09 18.13
CA THR A 307 24.18 -0.23 18.07
C THR A 307 23.52 -1.12 17.02
N LEU A 308 24.24 -2.13 16.54
CA LEU A 308 23.69 -3.11 15.58
C LEU A 308 22.51 -3.93 16.13
N GLU A 309 22.43 -4.08 17.46
CA GLU A 309 21.30 -4.75 18.12
C GLU A 309 19.98 -3.96 17.96
N MET A 310 20.09 -2.64 17.89
CA MET A 310 18.95 -1.74 17.68
C MET A 310 18.58 -1.61 16.20
N ALA A 311 19.38 -2.17 15.29
CA ALA A 311 19.09 -2.10 13.87
C ALA A 311 17.80 -2.85 13.53
N ARG A 312 16.91 -2.20 12.79
CA ARG A 312 15.70 -2.83 12.28
C ARG A 312 16.08 -3.90 11.28
N ARG A 313 15.51 -5.08 11.46
CA ARG A 313 15.73 -6.22 10.59
C ARG A 313 14.50 -6.44 9.74
N TYR A 314 14.71 -6.76 8.49
CA TYR A 314 13.70 -7.15 7.53
C TYR A 314 14.04 -8.54 7.02
N HIS A 315 13.00 -9.27 6.62
CA HIS A 315 13.15 -10.52 5.89
C HIS A 315 13.25 -10.19 4.41
N PHE A 316 14.25 -10.78 3.74
CA PHE A 316 14.37 -10.69 2.29
C PHE A 316 13.32 -11.63 1.66
N GLU A 317 12.35 -11.07 0.95
CA GLU A 317 11.25 -11.82 0.36
C GLU A 317 11.58 -12.23 -1.07
N GLU A 318 11.92 -11.28 -1.93
CA GLU A 318 12.25 -11.54 -3.33
C GLU A 318 13.32 -10.58 -3.87
N GLY A 319 14.00 -11.02 -4.95
CA GLY A 319 14.93 -10.20 -5.72
C GLY A 319 14.75 -10.43 -7.21
N HIS A 320 14.58 -9.34 -7.95
CA HIS A 320 14.38 -9.38 -9.40
C HIS A 320 15.39 -8.51 -10.13
N HIS A 321 15.88 -9.01 -11.28
CA HIS A 321 16.68 -8.20 -12.17
C HIS A 321 15.79 -7.41 -13.14
N HIS A 322 16.10 -6.11 -13.25
CA HIS A 322 15.53 -5.19 -14.24
C HIS A 322 16.69 -4.67 -15.09
N ASP A 323 16.99 -5.36 -16.16
CA ASP A 323 18.23 -5.19 -16.95
C ASP A 323 19.46 -5.36 -16.01
N ASP A 324 20.28 -4.33 -15.82
CA ASP A 324 21.45 -4.34 -14.95
C ASP A 324 21.12 -4.00 -13.48
N ASP A 325 19.93 -3.47 -13.19
CA ASP A 325 19.52 -3.12 -11.83
C ASP A 325 18.98 -4.34 -11.07
N LEU A 326 19.07 -4.29 -9.74
CA LEU A 326 18.52 -5.28 -8.84
C LEU A 326 17.41 -4.67 -7.97
N GLU A 327 16.18 -5.20 -8.08
CA GLU A 327 15.10 -4.93 -7.12
C GLU A 327 15.27 -5.84 -5.91
N LEU A 328 15.24 -5.24 -4.73
CA LEU A 328 15.23 -5.93 -3.44
C LEU A 328 13.88 -5.66 -2.77
N GLN A 329 13.11 -6.73 -2.55
CA GLN A 329 11.89 -6.68 -1.76
C GLN A 329 12.15 -7.29 -0.38
N CYS A 330 11.86 -6.50 0.67
CA CYS A 330 11.99 -6.95 2.04
C CYS A 330 10.75 -6.55 2.83
N VAL A 331 10.35 -7.40 3.79
CA VAL A 331 9.20 -7.18 4.67
C VAL A 331 9.58 -7.33 6.13
N ARG A 332 8.76 -6.85 7.05
CA ARG A 332 8.96 -7.12 8.47
C ARG A 332 8.95 -8.62 8.75
N PRO A 333 9.74 -9.11 9.72
CA PRO A 333 9.82 -10.55 10.01
C PRO A 333 8.47 -11.19 10.37
N GLU A 334 7.60 -10.47 11.05
CA GLU A 334 6.24 -10.90 11.40
C GLU A 334 5.29 -11.01 10.21
N ASP A 335 5.62 -10.36 9.11
CA ASP A 335 4.80 -10.29 7.88
C ASP A 335 5.40 -11.14 6.75
N ALA A 336 6.57 -11.75 6.99
CA ALA A 336 7.26 -12.59 6.02
C ALA A 336 6.62 -13.97 5.89
N ASP A 337 6.70 -14.55 4.69
CA ASP A 337 6.45 -15.98 4.47
C ASP A 337 7.63 -16.77 5.06
N VAL A 338 7.51 -17.18 6.32
CA VAL A 338 8.59 -17.89 7.05
C VAL A 338 8.68 -19.35 6.65
N HIS A 339 7.71 -19.86 5.88
CA HIS A 339 7.63 -21.24 5.47
C HIS A 339 7.24 -21.41 4.00
N GLY A 340 8.17 -21.13 3.10
CA GLY A 340 8.08 -21.58 1.70
C GLY A 340 8.17 -23.12 1.60
N SER A 341 7.40 -23.85 2.40
CA SER A 341 7.32 -25.29 2.35
C SER A 341 6.04 -25.80 3.02
N ASP A 342 4.96 -25.85 2.23
CA ASP A 342 3.87 -26.83 2.39
C ASP A 342 3.30 -27.21 1.03
#